data_e7496244c2cc3008f9931ae7833c194b
#
_entry.id   e7496244c2cc3008f9931ae7833c194b
#
_cell.length_a   1.000
_cell.length_b   1.000
_cell.length_c   1.000
_cell.angle_alpha   90.00
_cell.angle_beta   90.00
_cell.angle_gamma   90.00
#
_symmetry.space_group_name_H-M   'P 1'
#
loop_
_entity.id
_entity.type
_entity.pdbx_description
1 polymer ?
#
loop_
_entity_poly.entity_id
_entity_poly.type
_entity_poly.pdbx_seq_one_letter_code
_entity_poly.pdbx_strand_id
1 'polypeptide(L)'
;MSFFDINNILVTVWGYNICFLELLGFISGFLAIFLANRENIYTFWIGILNCICYFGIFWQQHLYSMMLLQVVFIGINIYGIVCWSFPKEQKQNLSNKLKITTLPLKEVITHCIIILLFGTIWGYVVLNLSQRFPTYFSLPPYPYIDAILLVAD
;
A
#
# COMPACT_ATOMS: atom_id res chain seq x y z
N MET A 1 13.24 -13.58 -21.39
CA MET A 1 12.93 -12.18 -20.98
C MET A 1 11.52 -12.19 -20.43
N SER A 2 11.35 -12.01 -19.13
CA SER A 2 10.03 -11.94 -18.51
C SER A 2 9.49 -10.50 -18.63
N PHE A 3 8.31 -10.31 -19.16
CA PHE A 3 7.65 -8.99 -19.24
C PHE A 3 7.44 -8.35 -17.86
N PHE A 4 7.51 -9.16 -16.81
CA PHE A 4 7.32 -8.76 -15.41
C PHE A 4 8.64 -8.46 -14.67
N ASP A 5 9.75 -8.38 -15.38
CA ASP A 5 11.05 -8.02 -14.79
C ASP A 5 11.19 -6.49 -14.74
N ILE A 6 11.54 -5.93 -13.58
CA ILE A 6 11.77 -4.47 -13.42
C ILE A 6 12.95 -3.98 -14.25
N ASN A 7 13.86 -4.86 -14.66
CA ASN A 7 14.98 -4.50 -15.55
C ASN A 7 14.54 -4.34 -17.02
N ASN A 8 13.30 -4.70 -17.36
CA ASN A 8 12.78 -4.55 -18.71
C ASN A 8 12.17 -3.16 -18.89
N ILE A 9 13.02 -2.22 -19.30
CA ILE A 9 12.66 -0.81 -19.48
C ILE A 9 11.76 -0.69 -20.72
N LEU A 10 10.52 -0.19 -20.53
CA LEU A 10 9.61 0.13 -21.62
C LEU A 10 9.81 1.53 -22.15
N VAL A 11 9.89 2.49 -21.24
CA VAL A 11 9.98 3.91 -21.57
C VAL A 11 10.92 4.60 -20.58
N THR A 12 11.77 5.48 -21.09
CA THR A 12 12.58 6.37 -20.26
C THR A 12 12.02 7.77 -20.33
N VAL A 13 11.52 8.29 -19.20
CA VAL A 13 10.97 9.64 -19.09
C VAL A 13 11.87 10.46 -18.18
N TRP A 14 12.48 11.53 -18.73
CA TRP A 14 13.39 12.42 -17.99
C TRP A 14 14.54 11.71 -17.26
N GLY A 15 15.07 10.61 -17.86
CA GLY A 15 16.15 9.81 -17.26
C GLY A 15 15.66 8.77 -16.24
N TYR A 16 14.36 8.65 -15.99
CA TYR A 16 13.77 7.61 -15.18
C TYR A 16 13.27 6.47 -16.06
N ASN A 17 13.75 5.27 -15.76
CA ASN A 17 13.39 4.05 -16.49
C ASN A 17 12.10 3.46 -15.91
N ILE A 18 11.04 3.42 -16.70
CA ILE A 18 9.74 2.89 -16.31
C ILE A 18 9.60 1.47 -16.86
N CYS A 19 9.36 0.50 -15.98
CA CYS A 19 9.07 -0.87 -16.37
C CYS A 19 7.56 -1.08 -16.63
N PHE A 20 7.22 -2.22 -17.25
CA PHE A 20 5.84 -2.55 -17.58
C PHE A 20 4.93 -2.60 -16.35
N LEU A 21 5.41 -3.19 -15.25
CA LEU A 21 4.67 -3.28 -14.00
C LEU A 21 4.38 -1.92 -13.38
N GLU A 22 5.35 -0.99 -13.42
CA GLU A 22 5.16 0.38 -12.92
C GLU A 22 4.10 1.13 -13.73
N LEU A 23 4.17 1.03 -15.06
CA LEU A 23 3.19 1.66 -15.93
C LEU A 23 1.77 1.11 -15.68
N LEU A 24 1.65 -0.20 -15.57
CA LEU A 24 0.39 -0.88 -15.31
C LEU A 24 -0.14 -0.55 -13.90
N GLY A 25 0.73 -0.49 -12.90
CA GLY A 25 0.42 -0.04 -11.55
C GLY A 25 -0.07 1.42 -11.55
N PHE A 26 0.62 2.31 -12.23
CA PHE A 26 0.22 3.72 -12.33
C PHE A 26 -1.16 3.89 -12.99
N ILE A 27 -1.38 3.24 -14.13
CA ILE A 27 -2.66 3.33 -14.86
C ILE A 27 -3.79 2.74 -14.03
N SER A 28 -3.58 1.57 -13.41
CA SER A 28 -4.60 0.93 -12.57
C SER A 28 -4.92 1.75 -11.32
N GLY A 29 -3.91 2.37 -10.68
CA GLY A 29 -4.10 3.26 -9.55
C GLY A 29 -4.92 4.49 -9.91
N PHE A 30 -4.59 5.17 -11.02
CA PHE A 30 -5.34 6.31 -11.52
C PHE A 30 -6.80 5.94 -11.84
N LEU A 31 -7.00 4.79 -12.50
CA LEU A 31 -8.33 4.30 -12.85
C LEU A 31 -9.16 3.93 -11.60
N ALA A 32 -8.52 3.34 -10.57
CA ALA A 32 -9.17 3.04 -9.30
C ALA A 32 -9.69 4.31 -8.63
N ILE A 33 -8.86 5.38 -8.55
CA ILE A 33 -9.27 6.67 -7.98
C ILE A 33 -10.41 7.29 -8.80
N PHE A 34 -10.33 7.24 -10.12
CA PHE A 34 -11.39 7.76 -10.99
C PHE A 34 -12.72 7.04 -10.77
N LEU A 35 -12.70 5.72 -10.64
CA LEU A 35 -13.88 4.91 -10.36
C LEU A 35 -14.41 5.12 -8.93
N ALA A 36 -13.52 5.33 -7.96
CA ALA A 36 -13.89 5.66 -6.59
C ALA A 36 -14.71 6.96 -6.54
N ASN A 37 -14.31 7.99 -7.27
CA ASN A 37 -15.04 9.24 -7.40
C ASN A 37 -16.43 9.07 -8.05
N ARG A 38 -16.62 7.98 -8.79
CA ARG A 38 -17.89 7.60 -9.41
C ARG A 38 -18.71 6.62 -8.55
N GLU A 39 -18.28 6.37 -7.32
CA GLU A 39 -18.94 5.42 -6.39
C GLU A 39 -19.17 4.05 -7.04
N ASN A 40 -18.22 3.57 -7.84
CA ASN A 40 -18.36 2.34 -8.61
C ASN A 40 -17.63 1.18 -7.93
N ILE A 41 -18.30 0.03 -7.78
CA ILE A 41 -17.73 -1.19 -7.16
C ILE A 41 -16.46 -1.69 -7.86
N TYR A 42 -16.30 -1.41 -9.15
CA TYR A 42 -15.10 -1.80 -9.90
C TYR A 42 -13.81 -1.14 -9.38
N THR A 43 -13.90 -0.07 -8.57
CA THR A 43 -12.73 0.53 -7.91
C THR A 43 -11.96 -0.49 -7.09
N PHE A 44 -12.64 -1.37 -6.37
CA PHE A 44 -11.99 -2.39 -5.53
C PHE A 44 -11.29 -3.47 -6.35
N TRP A 45 -11.88 -3.90 -7.47
CA TRP A 45 -11.26 -4.88 -8.36
C TRP A 45 -10.00 -4.35 -9.02
N ILE A 46 -10.04 -3.09 -9.48
CA ILE A 46 -8.87 -2.42 -10.05
C ILE A 46 -7.85 -2.11 -8.96
N GLY A 47 -8.29 -1.78 -7.74
CA GLY A 47 -7.43 -1.64 -6.57
C GLY A 47 -6.66 -2.91 -6.25
N ILE A 48 -7.29 -4.09 -6.32
CA ILE A 48 -6.59 -5.38 -6.16
C ILE A 48 -5.55 -5.58 -7.25
N LEU A 49 -5.88 -5.30 -8.51
CA LEU A 49 -4.93 -5.38 -9.61
C LEU A 49 -3.71 -4.47 -9.37
N ASN A 50 -3.96 -3.24 -8.93
CA ASN A 50 -2.92 -2.27 -8.56
C ASN A 50 -1.99 -2.83 -7.47
N CYS A 51 -2.57 -3.36 -6.38
CA CYS A 51 -1.81 -3.97 -5.29
C CYS A 51 -0.94 -5.15 -5.76
N ILE A 52 -1.44 -5.99 -6.68
CA ILE A 52 -0.67 -7.11 -7.24
C ILE A 52 0.53 -6.60 -8.04
N CYS A 53 0.37 -5.55 -8.84
CA CYS A 53 1.47 -4.95 -9.59
C CYS A 53 2.56 -4.41 -8.65
N TYR A 54 2.18 -3.62 -7.64
CA TYR A 54 3.13 -3.06 -6.68
C TYR A 54 3.75 -4.13 -5.79
N PHE A 55 3.01 -5.18 -5.43
CA PHE A 55 3.58 -6.33 -4.72
C PHE A 55 4.75 -6.95 -5.51
N GLY A 56 4.58 -7.15 -6.82
CA GLY A 56 5.63 -7.67 -7.69
C GLY A 56 6.86 -6.74 -7.77
N ILE A 57 6.64 -5.42 -7.82
CA ILE A 57 7.71 -4.42 -7.83
C ILE A 57 8.47 -4.44 -6.51
N PHE A 58 7.79 -4.38 -5.38
CA PHE A 58 8.41 -4.36 -4.05
C PHE A 58 9.13 -5.65 -3.71
N TRP A 59 8.61 -6.80 -4.19
CA TRP A 59 9.32 -8.07 -4.10
C TRP A 59 10.69 -8.01 -4.79
N GLN A 60 10.76 -7.48 -6.01
CA GLN A 60 11.99 -7.39 -6.77
C GLN A 60 12.96 -6.34 -6.21
N GLN A 61 12.44 -5.30 -5.56
CA GLN A 61 13.23 -4.25 -4.88
C GLN A 61 13.62 -4.61 -3.44
N HIS A 62 13.20 -5.78 -2.93
CA HIS A 62 13.44 -6.23 -1.55
C HIS A 62 12.84 -5.30 -0.47
N LEU A 63 11.76 -4.58 -0.80
CA LEU A 63 11.03 -3.70 0.11
C LEU A 63 9.92 -4.50 0.82
N TYR A 64 10.29 -5.32 1.79
CA TYR A 64 9.37 -6.28 2.43
C TYR A 64 8.24 -5.63 3.21
N SER A 65 8.48 -4.47 3.84
CA SER A 65 7.45 -3.74 4.56
C SER A 65 6.37 -3.22 3.61
N MET A 66 6.77 -2.62 2.49
CA MET A 66 5.84 -2.16 1.45
C MET A 66 5.09 -3.32 0.78
N MET A 67 5.74 -4.47 0.63
CA MET A 67 5.10 -5.69 0.14
C MET A 67 4.00 -6.17 1.11
N LEU A 68 4.27 -6.15 2.42
CA LEU A 68 3.28 -6.50 3.44
C LEU A 68 2.08 -5.54 3.41
N LEU A 69 2.33 -4.25 3.21
CA LEU A 69 1.28 -3.23 3.06
C LEU A 69 0.33 -3.56 1.89
N GLN A 70 0.86 -4.03 0.76
CA GLN A 70 0.02 -4.44 -0.38
C GLN A 70 -0.91 -5.60 -0.02
N VAL A 71 -0.47 -6.55 0.82
CA VAL A 71 -1.32 -7.64 1.31
C VAL A 71 -2.46 -7.10 2.16
N VAL A 72 -2.19 -6.13 3.03
CA VAL A 72 -3.23 -5.45 3.83
C VAL A 72 -4.22 -4.72 2.92
N PHE A 73 -3.74 -3.99 1.91
CA PHE A 73 -4.62 -3.29 0.96
C PHE A 73 -5.48 -4.25 0.13
N ILE A 74 -4.96 -5.41 -0.26
CA ILE A 74 -5.79 -6.45 -0.89
C ILE A 74 -6.92 -6.87 0.05
N GLY A 75 -6.63 -7.09 1.33
CA GLY A 75 -7.64 -7.42 2.34
C GLY A 75 -8.72 -6.33 2.47
N ILE A 76 -8.31 -5.06 2.51
CA ILE A 76 -9.22 -3.90 2.56
C ILE A 76 -10.10 -3.83 1.31
N ASN A 77 -9.54 -4.04 0.11
CA ASN A 77 -10.31 -4.06 -1.13
C ASN A 77 -11.32 -5.21 -1.16
N ILE A 78 -10.94 -6.41 -0.72
CA ILE A 78 -11.86 -7.54 -0.60
C ILE A 78 -13.00 -7.22 0.38
N TYR A 79 -12.67 -6.64 1.54
CA TYR A 79 -13.67 -6.17 2.50
C TYR A 79 -14.61 -5.14 1.89
N GLY A 80 -14.07 -4.19 1.10
CA GLY A 80 -14.87 -3.22 0.36
C GLY A 80 -15.86 -3.88 -0.60
N ILE A 81 -15.43 -4.88 -1.39
CA ILE A 81 -16.32 -5.65 -2.27
C ILE A 81 -17.47 -6.29 -1.48
N VAL A 82 -17.15 -6.91 -0.33
CA VAL A 82 -18.15 -7.56 0.52
C VAL A 82 -19.16 -6.52 1.06
N CYS A 83 -18.69 -5.40 1.56
CA CYS A 83 -19.55 -4.34 2.09
C CYS A 83 -20.48 -3.74 1.01
N TRP A 84 -19.97 -3.60 -0.21
CA TRP A 84 -20.77 -3.10 -1.33
C TRP A 84 -21.75 -4.13 -1.89
N SER A 85 -21.38 -5.41 -1.90
CA SER A 85 -22.23 -6.49 -2.40
C SER A 85 -23.34 -6.87 -1.41
N PHE A 86 -23.09 -6.69 -0.12
CA PHE A 86 -24.03 -6.99 0.95
C PHE A 86 -24.25 -5.77 1.84
N PRO A 87 -24.93 -4.71 1.35
CA PRO A 87 -25.24 -3.57 2.16
C PRO A 87 -26.12 -4.02 3.32
N LYS A 88 -25.58 -3.96 4.55
CA LYS A 88 -26.42 -4.12 5.73
C LYS A 88 -27.46 -3.01 5.67
N GLU A 89 -28.74 -3.33 5.82
CA GLU A 89 -29.81 -2.34 6.00
C GLU A 89 -29.47 -1.50 7.23
N GLN A 90 -28.71 -0.46 7.00
CA GLN A 90 -28.42 0.55 8.01
C GLN A 90 -29.70 1.36 8.12
N LYS A 91 -30.54 1.00 9.12
CA LYS A 91 -31.69 1.81 9.51
C LYS A 91 -31.26 3.26 9.50
N GLN A 92 -31.84 4.02 8.59
CA GLN A 92 -31.67 5.42 8.38
C GLN A 92 -31.88 6.20 9.68
N ASN A 93 -30.82 6.42 10.43
CA ASN A 93 -30.73 7.59 11.28
C ASN A 93 -29.94 8.66 10.51
N LEU A 94 -30.60 9.25 9.55
CA LEU A 94 -30.12 10.28 8.63
C LEU A 94 -29.92 11.66 9.31
N SER A 95 -29.69 11.73 10.60
CA SER A 95 -29.51 13.02 11.27
C SER A 95 -28.11 13.28 11.87
N ASN A 96 -27.21 12.34 11.82
CA ASN A 96 -25.83 12.61 12.22
C ASN A 96 -24.99 12.97 10.99
N LYS A 97 -25.09 14.25 10.55
CA LYS A 97 -24.03 14.84 9.69
C LYS A 97 -22.71 14.57 10.38
N LEU A 98 -21.82 13.83 9.70
CA LEU A 98 -20.44 13.60 10.15
C LEU A 98 -19.82 14.97 10.46
N LYS A 99 -19.65 15.26 11.76
CA LYS A 99 -19.04 16.51 12.20
C LYS A 99 -17.54 16.38 11.95
N ILE A 100 -17.05 17.12 10.97
CA ILE A 100 -15.61 17.20 10.71
C ILE A 100 -15.00 17.91 11.92
N THR A 101 -14.24 17.18 12.72
CA THR A 101 -13.49 17.70 13.86
C THR A 101 -11.99 17.62 13.53
N THR A 102 -11.26 18.68 13.87
CA THR A 102 -9.79 18.66 13.79
C THR A 102 -9.24 17.88 14.97
N LEU A 103 -8.25 17.00 14.71
CA LEU A 103 -7.57 16.28 15.79
C LEU A 103 -6.83 17.25 16.71
N PRO A 104 -6.97 17.10 18.04
CA PRO A 104 -6.20 17.90 18.99
C PRO A 104 -4.69 17.55 18.87
N LEU A 105 -3.85 18.55 19.07
CA LEU A 105 -2.39 18.43 18.92
C LEU A 105 -1.80 17.25 19.71
N LYS A 106 -2.36 16.92 20.87
CA LYS A 106 -1.94 15.78 21.69
C LYS A 106 -2.11 14.44 20.96
N GLU A 107 -3.22 14.26 20.28
CA GLU A 107 -3.47 13.04 19.50
C GLU A 107 -2.53 12.92 18.30
N VAL A 108 -2.26 14.04 17.61
CA VAL A 108 -1.27 14.07 16.52
C VAL A 108 0.11 13.64 17.02
N ILE A 109 0.58 14.22 18.13
CA ILE A 109 1.87 13.87 18.73
C ILE A 109 1.91 12.39 19.14
N THR A 110 0.82 11.89 19.74
CA THR A 110 0.72 10.48 20.13
C THR A 110 0.83 9.55 18.93
N HIS A 111 0.15 9.85 17.81
CA HIS A 111 0.26 9.07 16.59
C HIS A 111 1.68 9.12 16.00
N CYS A 112 2.33 10.28 15.97
CA CYS A 112 3.71 10.40 15.53
C CYS A 112 4.67 9.53 16.36
N ILE A 113 4.51 9.52 17.70
CA ILE A 113 5.32 8.68 18.58
C ILE A 113 5.06 7.19 18.32
N ILE A 114 3.82 6.79 18.14
CA ILE A 114 3.44 5.41 17.82
C ILE A 114 4.09 4.98 16.52
N ILE A 115 3.98 5.80 15.44
CA ILE A 115 4.58 5.52 14.14
C ILE A 115 6.10 5.33 14.28
N LEU A 116 6.79 6.21 14.98
CA LEU A 116 8.23 6.11 15.18
C LEU A 116 8.63 4.85 15.97
N LEU A 117 7.90 4.53 17.04
CA LEU A 117 8.18 3.34 17.87
C LEU A 117 7.94 2.05 17.06
N PHE A 118 6.79 1.91 16.43
CA PHE A 118 6.50 0.73 15.63
C PHE A 118 7.41 0.61 14.41
N GLY A 119 7.70 1.72 13.72
CA GLY A 119 8.62 1.74 12.59
C GLY A 119 10.04 1.31 12.98
N THR A 120 10.56 1.78 14.12
CA THR A 120 11.89 1.37 14.60
C THR A 120 11.92 -0.10 15.03
N ILE A 121 10.89 -0.59 15.72
CA ILE A 121 10.77 -2.00 16.10
C ILE A 121 10.72 -2.89 14.86
N TRP A 122 9.86 -2.54 13.90
CA TRP A 122 9.72 -3.30 12.65
C TRP A 122 11.02 -3.29 11.82
N GLY A 123 11.66 -2.13 11.69
CA GLY A 123 12.97 -2.02 11.03
C GLY A 123 14.03 -2.92 11.68
N TYR A 124 14.06 -3.00 13.01
CA TYR A 124 14.94 -3.91 13.74
C TYR A 124 14.61 -5.38 13.45
N VAL A 125 13.32 -5.74 13.38
CA VAL A 125 12.88 -7.11 13.04
C VAL A 125 13.34 -7.48 11.64
N VAL A 126 13.12 -6.60 10.64
CA VAL A 126 13.54 -6.83 9.24
C VAL A 126 15.05 -7.02 9.13
N LEU A 127 15.84 -6.21 9.84
CA LEU A 127 17.30 -6.35 9.90
C LEU A 127 17.73 -7.70 10.45
N ASN A 128 17.17 -8.11 11.60
CA ASN A 128 17.49 -9.40 12.21
C ASN A 128 17.08 -10.58 11.32
N LEU A 129 15.92 -10.47 10.65
CA LEU A 129 15.42 -11.49 9.74
C LEU A 129 16.34 -11.65 8.53
N SER A 130 16.79 -10.55 7.96
CA SER A 130 17.75 -10.51 6.85
C SER A 130 19.11 -11.09 7.24
N GLN A 131 19.61 -10.81 8.42
CA GLN A 131 20.86 -11.38 8.92
C GLN A 131 20.76 -12.89 9.22
N ARG A 132 19.60 -13.34 9.71
CA ARG A 132 19.38 -14.73 10.10
C ARG A 132 19.08 -15.64 8.92
N PHE A 133 18.50 -15.09 7.86
CA PHE A 133 18.10 -15.83 6.65
C PHE A 133 18.52 -15.10 5.36
N PRO A 134 19.82 -14.90 5.13
CA PRO A 134 20.33 -14.11 4.00
C PRO A 134 19.98 -14.71 2.63
N THR A 135 19.68 -16.01 2.57
CA THR A 135 19.30 -16.70 1.33
C THR A 135 17.88 -16.35 0.87
N TYR A 136 16.98 -16.04 1.82
CA TYR A 136 15.57 -15.75 1.53
C TYR A 136 15.24 -14.25 1.61
N PHE A 137 15.95 -13.53 2.48
CA PHE A 137 15.73 -12.12 2.74
C PHE A 137 17.02 -11.34 2.55
N SER A 138 17.16 -10.69 1.39
CA SER A 138 18.24 -9.74 1.19
C SER A 138 18.00 -8.47 2.01
N LEU A 139 19.07 -7.78 2.38
CA LEU A 139 18.97 -6.55 3.16
C LEU A 139 18.31 -5.45 2.32
N PRO A 140 17.17 -4.88 2.75
CA PRO A 140 16.58 -3.75 2.06
C PRO A 140 17.54 -2.53 2.11
N PRO A 141 17.55 -1.68 1.07
CA PRO A 141 18.48 -0.55 1.00
C PRO A 141 18.29 0.45 2.15
N TYR A 142 17.07 0.60 2.66
CA TYR A 142 16.74 1.53 3.75
C TYR A 142 15.71 0.91 4.72
N PRO A 143 16.11 -0.05 5.57
CA PRO A 143 15.17 -0.86 6.36
C PRO A 143 14.32 -0.06 7.35
N TYR A 144 14.87 0.99 7.94
CA TYR A 144 14.12 1.84 8.89
C TYR A 144 13.15 2.79 8.18
N ILE A 145 13.54 3.33 7.03
CA ILE A 145 12.66 4.20 6.23
C ILE A 145 11.49 3.40 5.68
N ASP A 146 11.74 2.21 5.14
CA ASP A 146 10.72 1.28 4.66
C ASP A 146 9.74 0.89 5.78
N ALA A 147 10.25 0.63 7.00
CA ALA A 147 9.44 0.31 8.16
C ALA A 147 8.59 1.50 8.66
N ILE A 148 9.13 2.71 8.67
CA ILE A 148 8.39 3.92 9.07
C ILE A 148 7.28 4.22 8.07
N LEU A 149 7.53 4.09 6.78
CA LEU A 149 6.52 4.29 5.73
C LEU A 149 5.37 3.28 5.88
N LEU A 150 5.67 2.00 6.17
CA LEU A 150 4.63 0.98 6.42
C LEU A 150 3.66 1.39 7.55
N VAL A 151 4.17 2.01 8.62
CA VAL A 151 3.35 2.35 9.80
C VAL A 151 2.65 3.69 9.63
N ALA A 152 3.15 4.56 8.74
CA ALA A 152 2.59 5.89 8.48
C ALA A 152 1.39 5.85 7.52
N ASP A 153 1.31 4.83 6.66
CA ASP A 153 0.21 4.58 5.71
C ASP A 153 -0.98 3.89 6.40
#